data_b9c890c7eb0aff5aadaa9936ff7d741a
#
_entry.id   b9c890c7eb0aff5aadaa9936ff7d741a
#
_cell.length_a   1.000
_cell.length_b   1.000
_cell.length_c   1.000
_cell.angle_alpha   90.00
_cell.angle_beta   90.00
_cell.angle_gamma   90.00
#
_symmetry.space_group_name_H-M   'P 1'
#
loop_
_entity.id
_entity.type
_entity.pdbx_description
1 polymer ?
#
loop_
_entity_poly.entity_id
_entity_poly.type
_entity_poly.pdbx_seq_one_letter_code
_entity_poly.pdbx_strand_id
1 'polypeptide(L)'
;MQRGIQGYTIPQGTGNERYGTFVPHPLPPDPAIVWSNQLRNKFDQAILALGRLDSMAMLLPDTTLFLYTYVRKEAVLSSMIEGTQSSLTDLLLFELDEVPGVPLDDVREVSNYVAAMERGIMRIRDGFPISLRLIREIHAMLLKQGRGADQTPGEFRRSQNWIGGTRPGNAIYVPPPANLVLDCMGDLEKFINDIPEQTPVLLKAALVHVQFETIHPFLDGNGRLGRLLITLILLQQGFLHQPLLYLSLYFKTHRNRYYELLTLVRTEGRWEEWLDFFAEAVIITATQAVEAAQQLLELLEQDRLRINQLQRIRLSCLHVHRALSERPISNARWLVERTGLTSMTVNKALVQLQALGIVQPHTAQKRNRTYAYTDYIAVLNRGTELPPPA
;
A
#
# COMPACT_ATOMS: atom_id res chain seq x y z
N MET A 1 0.35 22.01 25.04
CA MET A 1 1.81 22.33 25.23
C MET A 1 2.41 22.36 23.83
N GLN A 2 3.08 23.40 23.44
CA GLN A 2 3.78 23.40 22.15
C GLN A 2 5.14 22.73 22.35
N ARG A 3 5.38 21.58 21.70
CA ARG A 3 6.67 20.87 21.79
C ARG A 3 7.79 21.58 21.04
N GLY A 4 7.45 22.46 20.09
CA GLY A 4 8.41 23.09 19.21
C GLY A 4 9.03 22.10 18.21
N ILE A 5 10.20 22.45 17.71
CA ILE A 5 10.94 21.69 16.68
C ILE A 5 11.32 20.30 17.24
N GLN A 6 11.01 19.25 16.50
CA GLN A 6 11.26 17.85 16.89
C GLN A 6 12.63 17.33 16.43
N GLY A 7 13.62 18.15 16.49
CA GLY A 7 14.99 17.85 16.07
C GLY A 7 15.86 19.12 16.12
N TYR A 8 16.95 19.08 15.37
CA TYR A 8 17.84 20.22 15.25
C TYR A 8 18.34 20.36 13.81
N THR A 9 18.78 21.56 13.47
CA THR A 9 19.27 21.84 12.12
C THR A 9 20.78 21.97 12.11
N ILE A 10 21.44 21.29 11.18
CA ILE A 10 22.87 21.41 10.95
C ILE A 10 23.07 22.28 9.71
N PRO A 11 23.77 23.43 9.81
CA PRO A 11 24.11 24.25 8.65
C PRO A 11 25.03 23.49 7.69
N GLN A 12 24.73 23.56 6.39
CA GLN A 12 25.51 22.96 5.31
C GLN A 12 25.76 23.99 4.21
N GLY A 13 26.73 23.72 3.35
CA GLY A 13 27.09 24.56 2.22
C GLY A 13 27.86 25.83 2.63
N THR A 14 28.26 26.61 1.63
CA THR A 14 29.04 27.84 1.81
C THR A 14 28.45 28.96 0.96
N GLY A 15 28.67 30.22 1.37
CA GLY A 15 28.27 31.41 0.60
C GLY A 15 26.75 31.44 0.34
N ASN A 16 26.37 31.64 -0.92
CA ASN A 16 24.97 31.72 -1.35
C ASN A 16 24.25 30.35 -1.45
N GLU A 17 24.95 29.25 -1.21
CA GLU A 17 24.39 27.89 -1.22
C GLU A 17 24.26 27.32 0.19
N ARG A 18 24.07 28.15 1.19
CA ARG A 18 23.80 27.72 2.55
C ARG A 18 22.39 27.15 2.66
N TYR A 19 22.28 25.99 3.32
CA TYR A 19 21.00 25.37 3.68
C TYR A 19 21.14 24.65 5.02
N GLY A 20 20.01 24.31 5.64
CA GLY A 20 19.98 23.54 6.89
C GLY A 20 19.50 22.13 6.62
N THR A 21 20.20 21.14 7.13
CA THR A 21 19.74 19.75 7.16
C THR A 21 19.08 19.46 8.51
N PHE A 22 17.89 18.87 8.51
CA PHE A 22 17.15 18.60 9.73
C PHE A 22 17.43 17.19 10.25
N VAL A 23 17.86 17.08 11.50
CA VAL A 23 18.10 15.80 12.19
C VAL A 23 17.01 15.63 13.24
N PRO A 24 16.13 14.60 13.12
CA PRO A 24 15.06 14.37 14.09
C PRO A 24 15.60 13.85 15.43
N HIS A 25 14.91 14.17 16.52
CA HIS A 25 15.11 13.49 17.79
C HIS A 25 14.63 12.04 17.69
N PRO A 26 15.23 11.10 18.43
CA PRO A 26 14.74 9.73 18.51
C PRO A 26 13.30 9.65 19.03
N LEU A 27 12.59 8.57 18.64
CA LEU A 27 11.28 8.25 19.22
C LEU A 27 11.46 7.54 20.60
N PRO A 28 10.47 7.62 21.52
CA PRO A 28 9.18 8.34 21.40
C PRO A 28 9.36 9.87 21.50
N PRO A 29 8.33 10.67 21.11
CA PRO A 29 8.37 12.12 21.23
C PRO A 29 8.57 12.57 22.68
N ASP A 30 9.41 13.58 22.88
CA ASP A 30 9.58 14.26 24.16
C ASP A 30 9.29 15.77 23.97
N PRO A 31 8.36 16.38 24.75
CA PRO A 31 7.44 15.78 25.72
C PRO A 31 6.49 14.72 25.14
N ALA A 32 6.08 13.76 25.98
CA ALA A 32 5.20 12.65 25.58
C ALA A 32 3.87 13.12 24.97
N ILE A 33 3.22 12.26 24.20
CA ILE A 33 1.91 12.50 23.58
C ILE A 33 0.87 12.85 24.65
N VAL A 34 0.12 13.93 24.41
CA VAL A 34 -0.98 14.36 25.27
C VAL A 34 -2.27 13.68 24.83
N TRP A 35 -2.70 12.70 25.58
CA TRP A 35 -3.91 11.94 25.31
C TRP A 35 -5.17 12.67 25.80
N SER A 36 -5.80 13.46 24.91
CA SER A 36 -7.16 13.95 25.17
C SER A 36 -8.18 12.81 25.11
N ASN A 37 -9.34 12.98 25.75
CA ASN A 37 -10.43 12.01 25.67
C ASN A 37 -10.88 11.77 24.21
N GLN A 38 -10.87 12.81 23.38
CA GLN A 38 -11.22 12.71 21.96
C GLN A 38 -10.22 11.83 21.20
N LEU A 39 -8.92 12.05 21.38
CA LEU A 39 -7.87 11.27 20.71
C LEU A 39 -7.88 9.81 21.18
N ARG A 40 -8.06 9.55 22.48
CA ARG A 40 -8.22 8.19 23.01
C ARG A 40 -9.39 7.47 22.36
N ASN A 41 -10.57 8.09 22.38
CA ASN A 41 -11.77 7.51 21.78
C ASN A 41 -11.58 7.23 20.30
N LYS A 42 -10.90 8.10 19.54
CA LYS A 42 -10.61 7.88 18.13
C LYS A 42 -9.65 6.68 17.92
N PHE A 43 -8.64 6.52 18.77
CA PHE A 43 -7.75 5.35 18.72
C PHE A 43 -8.49 4.06 19.07
N ASP A 44 -9.38 4.06 20.06
CA ASP A 44 -10.22 2.92 20.41
C ASP A 44 -11.12 2.51 19.24
N GLN A 45 -11.73 3.49 18.55
CA GLN A 45 -12.50 3.24 17.33
C GLN A 45 -11.65 2.69 16.19
N ALA A 46 -10.43 3.18 16.02
CA ALA A 46 -9.50 2.67 15.00
C ALA A 46 -9.10 1.21 15.27
N ILE A 47 -8.80 0.87 16.53
CA ILE A 47 -8.50 -0.51 16.93
C ILE A 47 -9.71 -1.42 16.71
N LEU A 48 -10.93 -0.96 17.04
CA LEU A 48 -12.15 -1.71 16.79
C LEU A 48 -12.40 -1.93 15.29
N ALA A 49 -12.15 -0.93 14.45
CA ALA A 49 -12.28 -1.04 13.00
C ALA A 49 -11.28 -2.04 12.42
N LEU A 50 -10.02 -2.02 12.89
CA LEU A 50 -9.00 -3.01 12.52
C LEU A 50 -9.39 -4.42 12.94
N GLY A 51 -9.89 -4.61 14.17
CA GLY A 51 -10.35 -5.92 14.64
C GLY A 51 -11.52 -6.48 13.81
N ARG A 52 -12.44 -5.61 13.36
CA ARG A 52 -13.52 -6.01 12.44
C ARG A 52 -12.97 -6.43 11.08
N LEU A 53 -12.02 -5.68 10.54
CA LEU A 53 -11.36 -6.01 9.28
C LEU A 53 -10.61 -7.34 9.36
N ASP A 54 -9.84 -7.54 10.41
CA ASP A 54 -9.08 -8.77 10.62
C ASP A 54 -10.00 -9.99 10.82
N SER A 55 -11.07 -9.85 11.62
CA SER A 55 -12.08 -10.88 11.81
C SER A 55 -12.78 -11.25 10.49
N MET A 56 -13.11 -10.26 9.65
CA MET A 56 -13.68 -10.50 8.33
C MET A 56 -12.69 -11.31 7.46
N ALA A 57 -11.41 -10.95 7.48
CA ALA A 57 -10.37 -11.66 6.74
C ALA A 57 -10.28 -13.15 7.12
N MET A 58 -10.40 -13.47 8.41
CA MET A 58 -10.34 -14.85 8.91
C MET A 58 -11.58 -15.66 8.55
N LEU A 59 -12.75 -15.02 8.39
CA LEU A 59 -14.01 -15.67 8.05
C LEU A 59 -14.20 -15.92 6.55
N LEU A 60 -13.35 -15.31 5.70
CA LEU A 60 -13.42 -15.49 4.25
C LEU A 60 -13.09 -16.95 3.87
N PRO A 61 -13.94 -17.63 3.08
CA PRO A 61 -13.73 -19.02 2.68
C PRO A 61 -12.44 -19.25 1.90
N ASP A 62 -11.96 -18.20 1.22
CA ASP A 62 -10.71 -18.19 0.47
C ASP A 62 -10.09 -16.78 0.54
N THR A 63 -9.19 -16.59 1.51
CA THR A 63 -8.52 -15.31 1.71
C THR A 63 -7.64 -14.91 0.54
N THR A 64 -7.19 -15.88 -0.28
CA THR A 64 -6.34 -15.59 -1.45
C THR A 64 -7.04 -14.74 -2.50
N LEU A 65 -8.37 -14.87 -2.62
CA LEU A 65 -9.19 -14.09 -3.53
C LEU A 65 -9.09 -12.57 -3.26
N PHE A 66 -9.14 -12.23 -1.98
CA PHE A 66 -9.12 -10.82 -1.55
C PHE A 66 -7.70 -10.27 -1.44
N LEU A 67 -6.75 -11.08 -0.94
CA LEU A 67 -5.37 -10.65 -0.77
C LEU A 67 -4.73 -10.18 -2.07
N TYR A 68 -4.94 -10.92 -3.14
CA TYR A 68 -4.42 -10.57 -4.45
C TYR A 68 -4.78 -9.14 -4.86
N THR A 69 -6.04 -8.78 -4.70
CA THR A 69 -6.56 -7.49 -5.15
C THR A 69 -6.31 -6.36 -4.16
N TYR A 70 -6.36 -6.62 -2.85
CA TYR A 70 -6.13 -5.58 -1.82
C TYR A 70 -4.66 -5.13 -1.79
N VAL A 71 -3.71 -6.06 -1.90
CA VAL A 71 -2.28 -5.72 -2.02
C VAL A 71 -2.03 -4.85 -3.25
N ARG A 72 -2.67 -5.16 -4.38
CA ARG A 72 -2.56 -4.39 -5.61
C ARG A 72 -3.23 -3.02 -5.51
N LYS A 73 -4.35 -2.95 -4.82
CA LYS A 73 -5.04 -1.67 -4.54
C LYS A 73 -4.15 -0.74 -3.73
N GLU A 74 -3.54 -1.21 -2.64
CA GLU A 74 -2.59 -0.41 -1.86
C GLU A 74 -1.39 0.00 -2.70
N ALA A 75 -0.83 -0.89 -3.52
CA ALA A 75 0.29 -0.61 -4.40
C ALA A 75 0.00 0.52 -5.40
N VAL A 76 -1.17 0.47 -6.04
CA VAL A 76 -1.64 1.50 -6.97
C VAL A 76 -1.81 2.83 -6.24
N LEU A 77 -2.55 2.85 -5.14
CA LEU A 77 -2.85 4.06 -4.38
C LEU A 77 -1.59 4.72 -3.81
N SER A 78 -0.68 3.92 -3.26
CA SER A 78 0.61 4.39 -2.73
C SER A 78 1.48 5.01 -3.83
N SER A 79 1.53 4.39 -5.01
CA SER A 79 2.29 4.90 -6.14
C SER A 79 1.65 6.17 -6.75
N MET A 80 0.31 6.27 -6.75
CA MET A 80 -0.40 7.48 -7.18
C MET A 80 -0.09 8.72 -6.31
N ILE A 81 0.20 8.55 -5.02
CA ILE A 81 0.66 9.66 -4.16
C ILE A 81 1.97 10.24 -4.68
N GLU A 82 2.85 9.40 -5.23
CA GLU A 82 4.14 9.78 -5.82
C GLU A 82 4.05 10.24 -7.30
N GLY A 83 2.84 10.22 -7.87
CA GLY A 83 2.57 10.77 -9.20
C GLY A 83 2.48 9.77 -10.34
N THR A 84 2.46 8.44 -10.06
CA THR A 84 2.15 7.47 -11.11
C THR A 84 0.69 7.57 -11.54
N GLN A 85 0.42 7.23 -12.82
CA GLN A 85 -0.91 7.28 -13.42
C GLN A 85 -1.49 5.89 -13.72
N SER A 86 -0.95 4.85 -13.10
CA SER A 86 -1.42 3.48 -13.30
C SER A 86 -2.66 3.19 -12.46
N SER A 87 -3.67 2.60 -13.08
CA SER A 87 -4.88 2.08 -12.41
C SER A 87 -4.71 0.61 -11.99
N LEU A 88 -5.62 0.10 -11.17
CA LEU A 88 -5.67 -1.32 -10.82
C LEU A 88 -5.88 -2.18 -12.08
N THR A 89 -6.68 -1.73 -13.03
CA THR A 89 -6.91 -2.42 -14.30
C THR A 89 -5.64 -2.53 -15.14
N ASP A 90 -4.84 -1.45 -15.23
CA ASP A 90 -3.56 -1.45 -15.95
C ASP A 90 -2.58 -2.47 -15.36
N LEU A 91 -2.50 -2.54 -14.02
CA LEU A 91 -1.67 -3.52 -13.33
C LEU A 91 -2.12 -4.96 -13.63
N LEU A 92 -3.42 -5.23 -13.55
CA LEU A 92 -3.99 -6.56 -13.83
C LEU A 92 -3.75 -7.00 -15.27
N LEU A 93 -3.80 -6.08 -16.24
CA LEU A 93 -3.46 -6.34 -17.64
C LEU A 93 -1.96 -6.63 -17.81
N PHE A 94 -1.11 -5.81 -17.22
CA PHE A 94 0.34 -6.00 -17.27
C PHE A 94 0.78 -7.38 -16.76
N GLU A 95 0.15 -7.87 -15.68
CA GLU A 95 0.42 -9.21 -15.13
C GLU A 95 -0.05 -10.37 -16.06
N LEU A 96 -0.82 -10.06 -17.10
CA LEU A 96 -1.23 -10.99 -18.17
C LEU A 96 -0.36 -10.88 -19.43
N ASP A 97 0.75 -10.12 -19.39
CA ASP A 97 1.55 -9.75 -20.57
C ASP A 97 0.77 -8.96 -21.63
N GLU A 98 -0.33 -8.31 -21.22
CA GLU A 98 -1.11 -7.43 -22.09
C GLU A 98 -0.59 -5.99 -22.00
N VAL A 99 -0.82 -5.20 -23.06
CA VAL A 99 -0.35 -3.80 -23.09
C VAL A 99 -1.29 -2.93 -22.25
N PRO A 100 -0.81 -2.29 -21.18
CA PRO A 100 -1.60 -1.36 -20.38
C PRO A 100 -1.90 -0.06 -21.17
N GLY A 101 -2.92 0.66 -20.74
CA GLY A 101 -3.31 1.95 -21.33
C GLY A 101 -2.43 3.15 -20.92
N VAL A 102 -1.40 2.92 -20.11
CA VAL A 102 -0.52 3.92 -19.49
C VAL A 102 0.95 3.57 -19.70
N PRO A 103 1.90 4.49 -19.42
CA PRO A 103 3.33 4.22 -19.54
C PRO A 103 3.75 2.96 -18.79
N LEU A 104 4.54 2.10 -19.42
CA LEU A 104 5.00 0.83 -18.85
C LEU A 104 5.79 1.02 -17.53
N ASP A 105 6.52 2.12 -17.39
CA ASP A 105 7.30 2.37 -16.18
C ASP A 105 6.40 2.63 -14.97
N ASP A 106 5.25 3.29 -15.15
CA ASP A 106 4.27 3.50 -14.09
C ASP A 106 3.73 2.16 -13.57
N VAL A 107 3.41 1.24 -14.47
CA VAL A 107 2.89 -0.09 -14.09
C VAL A 107 3.98 -0.95 -13.47
N ARG A 108 5.22 -0.86 -13.94
CA ARG A 108 6.37 -1.54 -13.33
C ARG A 108 6.63 -1.07 -11.90
N GLU A 109 6.51 0.23 -11.63
CA GLU A 109 6.63 0.75 -10.26
C GLU A 109 5.59 0.12 -9.33
N VAL A 110 4.34 0.02 -9.78
CA VAL A 110 3.27 -0.62 -9.00
C VAL A 110 3.52 -2.11 -8.82
N SER A 111 3.95 -2.81 -9.86
CA SER A 111 4.31 -4.24 -9.79
C SER A 111 5.46 -4.50 -8.83
N ASN A 112 6.48 -3.64 -8.84
CA ASN A 112 7.60 -3.71 -7.88
C ASN A 112 7.12 -3.50 -6.43
N TYR A 113 6.15 -2.60 -6.20
CA TYR A 113 5.56 -2.39 -4.87
C TYR A 113 4.86 -3.66 -4.37
N VAL A 114 4.08 -4.33 -5.24
CA VAL A 114 3.45 -5.62 -4.91
C VAL A 114 4.51 -6.64 -4.50
N ALA A 115 5.56 -6.82 -5.31
CA ALA A 115 6.65 -7.74 -5.01
C ALA A 115 7.38 -7.39 -3.69
N ALA A 116 7.60 -6.11 -3.42
CA ALA A 116 8.22 -5.61 -2.20
C ALA A 116 7.34 -5.92 -0.97
N MET A 117 6.03 -5.71 -1.06
CA MET A 117 5.07 -6.03 0.01
C MET A 117 5.01 -7.54 0.26
N GLU A 118 4.87 -8.35 -0.79
CA GLU A 118 4.83 -9.82 -0.68
C GLU A 118 6.11 -10.35 -0.03
N ARG A 119 7.28 -9.79 -0.39
CA ARG A 119 8.56 -10.15 0.24
C ARG A 119 8.60 -9.79 1.71
N GLY A 120 8.16 -8.58 2.08
CA GLY A 120 8.10 -8.15 3.49
C GLY A 120 7.20 -9.06 4.32
N ILE A 121 6.00 -9.37 3.82
CA ILE A 121 5.04 -10.27 4.47
C ILE A 121 5.64 -11.67 4.67
N MET A 122 6.25 -12.23 3.64
CA MET A 122 6.88 -13.55 3.72
C MET A 122 7.96 -13.58 4.80
N ARG A 123 8.84 -12.57 4.84
CA ARG A 123 9.92 -12.49 5.85
C ARG A 123 9.37 -12.39 7.27
N ILE A 124 8.31 -11.60 7.47
CA ILE A 124 7.65 -11.49 8.78
C ILE A 124 7.02 -12.81 9.21
N ARG A 125 6.34 -13.52 8.28
CA ARG A 125 5.76 -14.84 8.56
C ARG A 125 6.81 -15.89 8.88
N ASP A 126 8.01 -15.76 8.31
CA ASP A 126 9.17 -16.59 8.64
C ASP A 126 9.83 -16.20 9.99
N GLY A 127 9.25 -15.26 10.74
CA GLY A 127 9.74 -14.78 12.03
C GLY A 127 10.89 -13.78 11.95
N PHE A 128 11.16 -13.21 10.78
CA PHE A 128 12.23 -12.22 10.64
C PHE A 128 11.73 -10.84 11.12
N PRO A 129 12.44 -10.16 12.05
CA PRO A 129 12.00 -8.86 12.56
C PRO A 129 12.11 -7.76 11.52
N ILE A 130 11.34 -6.67 11.70
CA ILE A 130 11.54 -5.45 10.92
C ILE A 130 12.87 -4.82 11.38
N SER A 131 13.87 -4.97 10.53
CA SER A 131 15.24 -4.53 10.76
C SER A 131 15.73 -3.70 9.57
N LEU A 132 16.84 -2.98 9.76
CA LEU A 132 17.49 -2.24 8.66
C LEU A 132 17.80 -3.15 7.46
N ARG A 133 18.16 -4.41 7.74
CA ARG A 133 18.37 -5.40 6.68
C ARG A 133 17.09 -5.66 5.89
N LEU A 134 15.97 -5.89 6.57
CA LEU A 134 14.68 -6.12 5.90
C LEU A 134 14.22 -4.88 5.13
N ILE A 135 14.33 -3.69 5.73
CA ILE A 135 14.01 -2.42 5.09
C ILE A 135 14.79 -2.24 3.78
N ARG A 136 16.09 -2.51 3.78
CA ARG A 136 16.93 -2.44 2.58
C ARG A 136 16.58 -3.51 1.55
N GLU A 137 16.26 -4.74 1.99
CA GLU A 137 15.84 -5.84 1.13
C GLU A 137 14.52 -5.49 0.39
N ILE A 138 13.54 -4.94 1.11
CA ILE A 138 12.26 -4.49 0.54
C ILE A 138 12.49 -3.32 -0.43
N HIS A 139 13.31 -2.34 -0.07
CA HIS A 139 13.64 -1.21 -0.93
C HIS A 139 14.31 -1.65 -2.24
N ALA A 140 15.21 -2.64 -2.19
CA ALA A 140 15.84 -3.19 -3.40
C ALA A 140 14.82 -3.79 -4.37
N MET A 141 13.75 -4.41 -3.84
CA MET A 141 12.66 -4.92 -4.67
C MET A 141 11.76 -3.81 -5.20
N LEU A 142 11.50 -2.79 -4.37
CA LEU A 142 10.65 -1.66 -4.73
C LEU A 142 11.19 -0.86 -5.92
N LEU A 143 12.51 -0.75 -6.05
CA LEU A 143 13.19 -0.03 -7.13
C LEU A 143 13.92 -0.95 -8.13
N LYS A 144 13.50 -2.21 -8.24
CA LYS A 144 14.17 -3.19 -9.11
C LYS A 144 14.17 -2.80 -10.58
N GLN A 145 13.11 -2.15 -11.05
CA GLN A 145 12.91 -1.72 -12.45
C GLN A 145 12.12 -0.42 -12.49
N GLY A 146 12.22 0.32 -13.60
CA GLY A 146 11.50 1.58 -13.79
C GLY A 146 12.20 2.76 -13.14
N ARG A 147 11.43 3.79 -12.77
CA ARG A 147 11.96 5.02 -12.16
C ARG A 147 12.68 4.70 -10.85
N GLY A 148 13.86 5.27 -10.66
CA GLY A 148 14.68 5.08 -9.47
C GLY A 148 15.54 3.81 -9.45
N ALA A 149 15.51 2.96 -10.48
CA ALA A 149 16.33 1.75 -10.56
C ALA A 149 17.84 2.04 -10.58
N ASP A 150 18.24 3.22 -10.97
CA ASP A 150 19.61 3.76 -10.93
C ASP A 150 19.99 4.43 -9.60
N GLN A 151 19.04 4.58 -8.67
CA GLN A 151 19.19 5.26 -7.38
C GLN A 151 19.64 4.33 -6.25
N THR A 152 20.60 3.45 -6.54
CA THR A 152 21.20 2.49 -5.57
C THR A 152 20.15 1.69 -4.75
N PRO A 153 19.30 0.86 -5.38
CA PRO A 153 18.27 0.09 -4.69
C PRO A 153 18.84 -0.74 -3.53
N GLY A 154 18.22 -0.61 -2.35
CA GLY A 154 18.64 -1.33 -1.14
C GLY A 154 19.79 -0.68 -0.36
N GLU A 155 20.36 0.42 -0.84
CA GLU A 155 21.41 1.13 -0.13
C GLU A 155 20.91 2.46 0.45
N PHE A 156 21.23 2.72 1.72
CA PHE A 156 21.02 4.07 2.27
C PHE A 156 21.87 5.08 1.51
N ARG A 157 21.32 6.26 1.30
CA ARG A 157 21.96 7.32 0.54
C ARG A 157 23.32 7.74 1.16
N ARG A 158 24.25 8.00 0.27
CA ARG A 158 25.58 8.49 0.62
C ARG A 158 25.75 9.98 0.22
N SER A 159 24.74 10.56 -0.43
CA SER A 159 24.67 11.95 -0.81
C SER A 159 23.47 12.63 -0.17
N GLN A 160 23.46 13.96 -0.18
CA GLN A 160 22.33 14.73 0.30
C GLN A 160 21.20 14.67 -0.72
N ASN A 161 19.99 14.37 -0.25
CA ASN A 161 18.75 14.53 -0.99
C ASN A 161 17.90 15.65 -0.36
N TRP A 162 16.81 16.01 -1.02
CA TRP A 162 15.90 17.05 -0.56
C TRP A 162 14.51 16.83 -1.14
N ILE A 163 13.50 17.46 -0.53
CA ILE A 163 12.11 17.38 -0.95
C ILE A 163 11.64 18.75 -1.42
N GLY A 164 11.09 18.81 -2.63
CA GLY A 164 10.70 20.05 -3.29
C GLY A 164 11.89 20.93 -3.72
N GLY A 165 11.61 21.90 -4.57
CA GLY A 165 12.68 22.75 -5.12
C GLY A 165 13.60 22.05 -6.12
N THR A 166 14.62 22.74 -6.58
CA THR A 166 15.59 22.24 -7.57
C THR A 166 16.97 21.94 -6.97
N ARG A 167 17.21 22.38 -5.73
CA ARG A 167 18.47 22.22 -4.99
C ARG A 167 18.22 22.35 -3.48
N PRO A 168 19.13 21.89 -2.61
CA PRO A 168 18.94 21.98 -1.16
C PRO A 168 18.67 23.40 -0.65
N GLY A 169 19.27 24.42 -1.26
CA GLY A 169 19.10 25.82 -0.84
C GLY A 169 17.70 26.43 -1.10
N ASN A 170 16.89 25.82 -1.96
CA ASN A 170 15.50 26.25 -2.22
C ASN A 170 14.49 25.10 -1.99
N ALA A 171 14.91 24.05 -1.29
CA ALA A 171 14.08 22.91 -0.97
C ALA A 171 13.03 23.27 0.09
N ILE A 172 11.88 22.58 0.04
CA ILE A 172 10.85 22.64 1.10
C ILE A 172 11.37 21.96 2.37
N TYR A 173 12.10 20.86 2.20
CA TYR A 173 12.66 20.08 3.29
C TYR A 173 13.98 19.44 2.91
N VAL A 174 14.98 19.52 3.79
CA VAL A 174 16.27 18.85 3.64
C VAL A 174 16.49 17.92 4.81
N PRO A 175 16.44 16.59 4.60
CA PRO A 175 16.58 15.59 5.64
C PRO A 175 18.01 15.51 6.20
N PRO A 176 18.29 14.65 7.19
CA PRO A 176 19.60 14.55 7.83
C PRO A 176 20.74 14.43 6.83
N PRO A 177 21.94 14.93 7.17
CA PRO A 177 23.11 14.70 6.33
C PRO A 177 23.39 13.19 6.21
N ALA A 178 23.96 12.77 5.06
CA ALA A 178 24.10 11.35 4.72
C ALA A 178 24.86 10.53 5.76
N ASN A 179 25.85 11.13 6.43
CA ASN A 179 26.63 10.45 7.48
C ASN A 179 25.86 10.16 8.77
N LEU A 180 24.70 10.81 9.00
CA LEU A 180 23.83 10.57 10.17
C LEU A 180 22.64 9.66 9.86
N VAL A 181 22.42 9.29 8.60
CA VAL A 181 21.29 8.45 8.21
C VAL A 181 21.30 7.11 8.93
N LEU A 182 22.46 6.46 9.02
CA LEU A 182 22.57 5.16 9.66
C LEU A 182 22.24 5.22 11.16
N ASP A 183 22.70 6.25 11.85
CA ASP A 183 22.42 6.44 13.28
C ASP A 183 20.92 6.70 13.51
N CYS A 184 20.32 7.62 12.74
CA CYS A 184 18.86 7.88 12.81
C CYS A 184 18.03 6.63 12.51
N MET A 185 18.42 5.84 11.52
CA MET A 185 17.76 4.58 11.18
C MET A 185 17.99 3.50 12.23
N GLY A 186 19.15 3.45 12.88
CA GLY A 186 19.44 2.54 13.99
C GLY A 186 18.54 2.84 15.20
N ASP A 187 18.33 4.10 15.53
CA ASP A 187 17.40 4.49 16.61
C ASP A 187 15.95 4.17 16.25
N LEU A 188 15.56 4.36 14.99
CA LEU A 188 14.24 3.96 14.49
C LEU A 188 14.04 2.44 14.58
N GLU A 189 15.03 1.63 14.21
CA GLU A 189 14.99 0.16 14.34
C GLU A 189 14.79 -0.28 15.79
N LYS A 190 15.50 0.33 16.75
CA LYS A 190 15.32 0.07 18.19
C LYS A 190 13.86 0.35 18.59
N PHE A 191 13.33 1.51 18.22
CA PHE A 191 11.96 1.89 18.54
C PHE A 191 10.91 0.93 17.93
N ILE A 192 11.09 0.51 16.68
CA ILE A 192 10.22 -0.50 16.03
C ILE A 192 10.20 -1.80 16.84
N ASN A 193 11.34 -2.21 17.40
CA ASN A 193 11.50 -3.46 18.15
C ASN A 193 11.37 -3.28 19.67
N ASP A 194 10.65 -2.24 20.13
CA ASP A 194 10.30 -2.01 21.55
C ASP A 194 11.51 -1.83 22.47
N ILE A 195 12.51 -1.08 22.02
CA ILE A 195 13.69 -0.73 22.82
C ILE A 195 13.72 0.79 23.00
N PRO A 196 13.71 1.33 24.24
CA PRO A 196 13.83 0.59 25.51
C PRO A 196 12.52 0.02 26.07
N GLU A 197 11.37 0.44 25.58
CA GLU A 197 10.06 0.05 26.12
C GLU A 197 9.00 -0.15 25.05
N GLN A 198 7.98 -0.92 25.39
CA GLN A 198 6.90 -1.27 24.46
C GLN A 198 6.00 -0.06 24.18
N THR A 199 5.74 0.18 22.90
CA THR A 199 4.80 1.20 22.42
C THR A 199 3.55 0.54 21.86
N PRO A 200 2.32 1.04 22.18
CA PRO A 200 1.08 0.54 21.57
C PRO A 200 1.17 0.50 20.04
N VAL A 201 0.77 -0.62 19.43
CA VAL A 201 1.10 -0.95 18.03
C VAL A 201 0.61 0.08 17.03
N LEU A 202 -0.64 0.56 17.17
CA LEU A 202 -1.18 1.55 16.25
C LEU A 202 -0.46 2.90 16.40
N LEU A 203 -0.10 3.29 17.63
CA LEU A 203 0.72 4.47 17.89
C LEU A 203 2.11 4.30 17.29
N LYS A 204 2.76 3.16 17.51
CA LYS A 204 4.07 2.82 16.93
C LYS A 204 4.06 3.00 15.41
N ALA A 205 3.09 2.41 14.71
CA ALA A 205 2.97 2.51 13.26
C ALA A 205 2.85 3.97 12.78
N ALA A 206 2.05 4.79 13.49
CA ALA A 206 1.89 6.21 13.18
C ALA A 206 3.18 7.02 13.40
N LEU A 207 3.90 6.77 14.51
CA LEU A 207 5.14 7.48 14.84
C LEU A 207 6.28 7.08 13.90
N VAL A 208 6.44 5.78 13.66
CA VAL A 208 7.47 5.23 12.76
C VAL A 208 7.33 5.81 11.35
N HIS A 209 6.09 5.92 10.85
CA HIS A 209 5.86 6.48 9.52
C HIS A 209 6.40 7.91 9.40
N VAL A 210 6.06 8.81 10.33
CA VAL A 210 6.57 10.20 10.32
C VAL A 210 8.08 10.24 10.46
N GLN A 211 8.64 9.44 11.36
CA GLN A 211 10.08 9.41 11.59
C GLN A 211 10.83 8.91 10.36
N PHE A 212 10.35 7.86 9.70
CA PHE A 212 10.93 7.34 8.47
C PHE A 212 10.90 8.38 7.34
N GLU A 213 9.75 9.04 7.14
CA GLU A 213 9.60 10.15 6.17
C GLU A 213 10.49 11.34 6.50
N THR A 214 10.77 11.59 7.78
CA THR A 214 11.67 12.64 8.23
C THR A 214 13.13 12.30 7.98
N ILE A 215 13.56 11.08 8.26
CA ILE A 215 14.94 10.60 7.99
C ILE A 215 15.20 10.53 6.49
N HIS A 216 14.22 10.11 5.70
CA HIS A 216 14.29 10.01 4.24
C HIS A 216 15.56 9.30 3.78
N PRO A 217 15.76 8.02 4.18
CA PRO A 217 17.07 7.37 4.15
C PRO A 217 17.55 6.95 2.77
N PHE A 218 16.71 6.97 1.74
CA PHE A 218 17.05 6.56 0.38
C PHE A 218 17.00 7.73 -0.60
N LEU A 219 17.55 7.55 -1.79
CA LEU A 219 17.50 8.57 -2.84
C LEU A 219 16.11 8.67 -3.50
N ASP A 220 15.39 7.56 -3.61
CA ASP A 220 14.01 7.47 -4.10
C ASP A 220 13.24 6.39 -3.31
N GLY A 221 11.92 6.32 -3.47
CA GLY A 221 11.07 5.25 -2.90
C GLY A 221 10.73 5.39 -1.41
N ASN A 222 11.17 6.44 -0.73
CA ASN A 222 10.93 6.60 0.72
C ASN A 222 9.44 6.61 1.05
N GLY A 223 8.61 7.42 0.38
CA GLY A 223 7.17 7.50 0.65
C GLY A 223 6.45 6.15 0.48
N ARG A 224 6.73 5.43 -0.60
CA ARG A 224 6.17 4.10 -0.84
C ARG A 224 6.58 3.10 0.25
N LEU A 225 7.85 3.10 0.62
CA LEU A 225 8.36 2.21 1.67
C LEU A 225 7.84 2.61 3.05
N GLY A 226 7.77 3.89 3.39
CA GLY A 226 7.22 4.39 4.65
C GLY A 226 5.76 3.97 4.85
N ARG A 227 4.92 4.01 3.80
CA ARG A 227 3.54 3.52 3.87
C ARG A 227 3.47 1.99 3.96
N LEU A 228 4.35 1.28 3.26
CA LEU A 228 4.44 -0.18 3.36
C LEU A 228 4.84 -0.63 4.76
N LEU A 229 5.74 0.09 5.44
CA LEU A 229 6.16 -0.21 6.81
C LEU A 229 4.99 -0.18 7.80
N ILE A 230 3.97 0.68 7.61
CA ILE A 230 2.78 0.69 8.46
C ILE A 230 2.11 -0.69 8.45
N THR A 231 1.85 -1.22 7.26
CA THR A 231 1.24 -2.55 7.09
C THR A 231 2.10 -3.66 7.70
N LEU A 232 3.41 -3.61 7.51
CA LEU A 232 4.33 -4.61 8.05
C LEU A 232 4.38 -4.59 9.58
N ILE A 233 4.33 -3.42 10.22
CA ILE A 233 4.27 -3.29 11.68
C ILE A 233 2.98 -3.91 12.22
N LEU A 234 1.83 -3.61 11.60
CA LEU A 234 0.55 -4.17 12.01
C LEU A 234 0.51 -5.70 11.89
N LEU A 235 1.13 -6.25 10.83
CA LEU A 235 1.25 -7.70 10.62
C LEU A 235 2.21 -8.34 11.62
N GLN A 236 3.40 -7.78 11.83
CA GLN A 236 4.40 -8.33 12.75
C GLN A 236 3.88 -8.39 14.19
N GLN A 237 3.09 -7.41 14.59
CA GLN A 237 2.55 -7.30 15.93
C GLN A 237 1.18 -8.00 16.10
N GLY A 238 0.70 -8.71 15.08
CA GLY A 238 -0.54 -9.49 15.13
C GLY A 238 -1.82 -8.66 15.17
N PHE A 239 -1.78 -7.36 14.84
CA PHE A 239 -2.98 -6.52 14.70
C PHE A 239 -3.74 -6.81 13.41
N LEU A 240 -3.06 -7.33 12.42
CA LEU A 240 -3.62 -7.86 11.19
C LEU A 240 -2.94 -9.21 10.87
N HIS A 241 -3.72 -10.20 10.48
CA HIS A 241 -3.21 -11.46 9.94
C HIS A 241 -3.01 -11.40 8.42
N GLN A 242 -3.71 -10.47 7.77
CA GLN A 242 -3.67 -10.27 6.32
C GLN A 242 -3.56 -8.78 5.97
N PRO A 243 -2.87 -8.41 4.89
CA PRO A 243 -2.64 -7.02 4.48
C PRO A 243 -3.86 -6.43 3.76
N LEU A 244 -5.02 -6.36 4.43
CA LEU A 244 -6.27 -5.87 3.85
C LEU A 244 -6.50 -4.36 4.07
N LEU A 245 -5.63 -3.68 4.82
CA LEU A 245 -5.72 -2.25 5.05
C LEU A 245 -4.98 -1.49 3.94
N TYR A 246 -5.67 -0.53 3.31
CA TYR A 246 -5.11 0.32 2.25
C TYR A 246 -5.16 1.81 2.63
N LEU A 247 -4.33 2.19 3.61
CA LEU A 247 -4.26 3.56 4.14
C LEU A 247 -3.95 4.61 3.08
N SER A 248 -3.25 4.22 2.01
CA SER A 248 -2.90 5.11 0.91
C SER A 248 -4.12 5.72 0.22
N LEU A 249 -5.31 5.11 0.32
CA LEU A 249 -6.55 5.72 -0.15
C LEU A 249 -6.85 7.04 0.56
N TYR A 250 -6.80 7.03 1.88
CA TYR A 250 -7.07 8.22 2.69
C TYR A 250 -5.98 9.28 2.51
N PHE A 251 -4.70 8.86 2.50
CA PHE A 251 -3.58 9.77 2.30
C PHE A 251 -3.59 10.42 0.91
N LYS A 252 -3.95 9.67 -0.14
CA LYS A 252 -4.14 10.20 -1.51
C LYS A 252 -5.27 11.24 -1.54
N THR A 253 -6.42 10.91 -0.95
CA THR A 253 -7.61 11.78 -0.94
C THR A 253 -7.35 13.08 -0.17
N HIS A 254 -6.54 13.02 0.90
CA HIS A 254 -6.20 14.16 1.74
C HIS A 254 -4.72 14.56 1.59
N ARG A 255 -4.17 14.48 0.38
CA ARG A 255 -2.74 14.59 0.10
C ARG A 255 -2.10 15.86 0.66
N ASN A 256 -2.74 17.00 0.50
CA ASN A 256 -2.20 18.27 0.99
C ASN A 256 -2.10 18.28 2.52
N ARG A 257 -3.15 17.80 3.21
CA ARG A 257 -3.16 17.72 4.69
C ARG A 257 -2.14 16.71 5.21
N TYR A 258 -1.97 15.59 4.52
CA TYR A 258 -0.95 14.58 4.83
C TYR A 258 0.46 15.18 4.85
N TYR A 259 0.87 15.87 3.79
CA TYR A 259 2.19 16.50 3.74
C TYR A 259 2.34 17.69 4.70
N GLU A 260 1.28 18.47 4.89
CA GLU A 260 1.25 19.53 5.88
C GLU A 260 1.51 18.98 7.29
N LEU A 261 0.83 17.91 7.68
CA LEU A 261 0.99 17.29 9.00
C LEU A 261 2.39 16.73 9.22
N LEU A 262 2.98 16.09 8.22
CA LEU A 262 4.39 15.67 8.29
C LEU A 262 5.33 16.86 8.57
N THR A 263 5.02 18.01 7.99
CA THR A 263 5.79 19.24 8.21
C THR A 263 5.54 19.80 9.61
N LEU A 264 4.29 19.92 10.03
CA LEU A 264 3.90 20.44 11.35
C LEU A 264 4.45 19.59 12.51
N VAL A 265 4.55 18.28 12.33
CA VAL A 265 5.23 17.42 13.31
C VAL A 265 6.70 17.82 13.45
N ARG A 266 7.41 17.98 12.36
CA ARG A 266 8.85 18.35 12.38
C ARG A 266 9.10 19.72 13.00
N THR A 267 8.30 20.72 12.58
CA THR A 267 8.55 22.14 12.90
C THR A 267 7.90 22.62 14.19
N GLU A 268 6.79 22.01 14.59
CA GLU A 268 5.98 22.48 15.72
C GLU A 268 5.66 21.37 16.74
N GLY A 269 6.02 20.11 16.45
CA GLY A 269 5.73 18.97 17.31
C GLY A 269 4.24 18.64 17.43
N ARG A 270 3.46 18.89 16.37
CA ARG A 270 2.01 18.63 16.35
C ARG A 270 1.66 17.16 16.14
N TRP A 271 2.21 16.32 16.99
CA TRP A 271 1.98 14.87 16.95
C TRP A 271 0.51 14.49 17.13
N GLU A 272 -0.22 15.18 18.02
CA GLU A 272 -1.63 14.86 18.28
C GLU A 272 -2.53 15.09 17.05
N GLU A 273 -2.26 16.12 16.25
CA GLU A 273 -2.99 16.35 15.01
C GLU A 273 -2.68 15.28 13.96
N TRP A 274 -1.43 14.85 13.86
CA TRP A 274 -1.05 13.72 13.03
C TRP A 274 -1.71 12.43 13.48
N LEU A 275 -1.71 12.14 14.78
CA LEU A 275 -2.31 10.94 15.34
C LEU A 275 -3.83 10.92 15.14
N ASP A 276 -4.50 12.06 15.26
CA ASP A 276 -5.93 12.21 14.98
C ASP A 276 -6.24 11.88 13.51
N PHE A 277 -5.47 12.46 12.58
CA PHE A 277 -5.55 12.19 11.15
C PHE A 277 -5.26 10.72 10.80
N PHE A 278 -4.24 10.14 11.40
CA PHE A 278 -3.87 8.74 11.18
C PHE A 278 -4.94 7.77 11.68
N ALA A 279 -5.46 8.00 12.87
CA ALA A 279 -6.53 7.17 13.42
C ALA A 279 -7.82 7.26 12.57
N GLU A 280 -8.16 8.45 12.07
CA GLU A 280 -9.28 8.63 11.15
C GLU A 280 -9.05 7.88 9.82
N ALA A 281 -7.84 7.95 9.28
CA ALA A 281 -7.47 7.17 8.08
C ALA A 281 -7.71 5.67 8.30
N VAL A 282 -7.30 5.14 9.46
CA VAL A 282 -7.51 3.73 9.82
C VAL A 282 -9.00 3.40 9.92
N ILE A 283 -9.79 4.21 10.62
CA ILE A 283 -11.24 3.98 10.79
C ILE A 283 -11.92 3.91 9.42
N ILE A 284 -11.70 4.92 8.58
CA ILE A 284 -12.38 5.04 7.29
C ILE A 284 -11.96 3.91 6.37
N THR A 285 -10.66 3.65 6.21
CA THR A 285 -10.19 2.65 5.26
C THR A 285 -10.47 1.23 5.71
N ALA A 286 -10.40 0.92 7.00
CA ALA A 286 -10.78 -0.38 7.53
C ALA A 286 -12.29 -0.65 7.35
N THR A 287 -13.14 0.36 7.60
CA THR A 287 -14.59 0.25 7.39
C THR A 287 -14.91 0.02 5.91
N GLN A 288 -14.32 0.79 5.01
CA GLN A 288 -14.48 0.62 3.56
C GLN A 288 -13.99 -0.75 3.07
N ALA A 289 -12.91 -1.27 3.66
CA ALA A 289 -12.40 -2.59 3.33
C ALA A 289 -13.37 -3.70 3.73
N VAL A 290 -14.01 -3.60 4.90
CA VAL A 290 -15.05 -4.53 5.36
C VAL A 290 -16.27 -4.46 4.44
N GLU A 291 -16.76 -3.27 4.12
CA GLU A 291 -17.90 -3.07 3.22
C GLU A 291 -17.63 -3.64 1.82
N ALA A 292 -16.44 -3.40 1.27
CA ALA A 292 -16.06 -3.95 -0.03
C ALA A 292 -15.99 -5.49 0.01
N ALA A 293 -15.43 -6.08 1.08
CA ALA A 293 -15.39 -7.52 1.26
C ALA A 293 -16.81 -8.14 1.33
N GLN A 294 -17.72 -7.51 2.07
CA GLN A 294 -19.13 -7.93 2.14
C GLN A 294 -19.80 -7.89 0.78
N GLN A 295 -19.67 -6.79 0.04
CA GLN A 295 -20.22 -6.64 -1.30
C GLN A 295 -19.69 -7.69 -2.28
N LEU A 296 -18.38 -8.01 -2.19
CA LEU A 296 -17.79 -9.05 -3.03
C LEU A 296 -18.34 -10.44 -2.68
N LEU A 297 -18.52 -10.75 -1.39
CA LEU A 297 -19.13 -12.02 -0.96
C LEU A 297 -20.55 -12.16 -1.46
N GLU A 298 -21.36 -11.11 -1.34
CA GLU A 298 -22.75 -11.08 -1.84
C GLU A 298 -22.79 -11.27 -3.36
N LEU A 299 -21.92 -10.57 -4.11
CA LEU A 299 -21.80 -10.71 -5.56
C LEU A 299 -21.45 -12.15 -5.96
N LEU A 300 -20.43 -12.72 -5.32
CA LEU A 300 -19.98 -14.09 -5.60
C LEU A 300 -21.09 -15.11 -5.35
N GLU A 301 -21.86 -14.96 -4.26
CA GLU A 301 -22.95 -15.86 -3.96
C GLU A 301 -24.14 -15.71 -4.93
N GLN A 302 -24.50 -14.48 -5.28
CA GLN A 302 -25.54 -14.20 -6.28
C GLN A 302 -25.18 -14.84 -7.64
N ASP A 303 -23.94 -14.67 -8.09
CA ASP A 303 -23.49 -15.24 -9.35
C ASP A 303 -23.41 -16.78 -9.27
N ARG A 304 -23.02 -17.34 -8.12
CA ARG A 304 -23.07 -18.78 -7.89
C ARG A 304 -24.49 -19.34 -8.00
N LEU A 305 -25.48 -18.65 -7.47
CA LEU A 305 -26.89 -19.03 -7.59
C LEU A 305 -27.36 -18.99 -9.05
N ARG A 306 -27.00 -17.95 -9.82
CA ARG A 306 -27.30 -17.83 -11.26
C ARG A 306 -26.66 -18.97 -12.06
N ILE A 307 -25.38 -19.30 -11.79
CA ILE A 307 -24.65 -20.39 -12.45
C ILE A 307 -25.27 -21.74 -12.10
N ASN A 308 -25.77 -21.94 -10.87
CA ASN A 308 -26.41 -23.19 -10.44
C ASN A 308 -27.72 -23.51 -11.18
N GLN A 309 -28.34 -22.53 -11.83
CA GLN A 309 -29.52 -22.72 -12.70
C GLN A 309 -29.16 -23.33 -14.07
N LEU A 310 -27.85 -23.30 -14.45
CA LEU A 310 -27.38 -23.94 -15.68
C LEU A 310 -27.38 -25.48 -15.52
N GLN A 311 -27.68 -26.21 -16.62
CA GLN A 311 -27.72 -27.67 -16.57
C GLN A 311 -26.32 -28.32 -16.76
N ARG A 312 -26.00 -28.72 -17.98
CA ARG A 312 -24.82 -29.57 -18.30
C ARG A 312 -23.46 -28.91 -18.03
N ILE A 313 -23.35 -27.60 -18.20
CA ILE A 313 -22.08 -26.84 -18.11
C ILE A 313 -21.83 -26.23 -16.72
N ARG A 314 -22.76 -26.41 -15.77
CA ARG A 314 -22.74 -25.76 -14.44
C ARG A 314 -21.38 -25.90 -13.73
N LEU A 315 -20.86 -27.11 -13.62
CA LEU A 315 -19.61 -27.35 -12.88
C LEU A 315 -18.41 -26.62 -13.51
N SER A 316 -18.31 -26.63 -14.85
CA SER A 316 -17.25 -25.92 -15.54
C SER A 316 -17.37 -24.39 -15.37
N CYS A 317 -18.59 -23.85 -15.38
CA CYS A 317 -18.84 -22.43 -15.10
C CYS A 317 -18.47 -22.07 -13.65
N LEU A 318 -18.76 -22.91 -12.65
CA LEU A 318 -18.36 -22.68 -11.26
C LEU A 318 -16.83 -22.69 -11.10
N HIS A 319 -16.11 -23.61 -11.76
CA HIS A 319 -14.64 -23.64 -11.73
C HIS A 319 -14.04 -22.38 -12.37
N VAL A 320 -14.54 -21.96 -13.52
CA VAL A 320 -14.07 -20.74 -14.22
C VAL A 320 -14.44 -19.50 -13.41
N HIS A 321 -15.64 -19.41 -12.86
CA HIS A 321 -16.08 -18.30 -12.02
C HIS A 321 -15.18 -18.16 -10.77
N ARG A 322 -14.87 -19.26 -10.08
CA ARG A 322 -13.94 -19.26 -8.95
C ARG A 322 -12.55 -18.76 -9.36
N ALA A 323 -12.01 -19.24 -10.49
CA ALA A 323 -10.72 -18.77 -10.98
C ALA A 323 -10.74 -17.26 -11.33
N LEU A 324 -11.84 -16.77 -11.92
CA LEU A 324 -12.02 -15.33 -12.19
C LEU A 324 -12.14 -14.49 -10.91
N SER A 325 -12.61 -15.07 -9.82
CA SER A 325 -12.61 -14.37 -8.53
C SER A 325 -11.20 -14.22 -7.97
N GLU A 326 -10.31 -15.16 -8.25
CA GLU A 326 -8.88 -15.05 -7.89
C GLU A 326 -8.16 -13.99 -8.75
N ARG A 327 -8.49 -13.93 -10.03
CA ARG A 327 -7.91 -12.99 -10.99
C ARG A 327 -9.00 -12.40 -11.90
N PRO A 328 -9.55 -11.24 -11.54
CA PRO A 328 -10.77 -10.72 -12.17
C PRO A 328 -10.60 -10.23 -13.61
N ILE A 329 -9.36 -10.07 -14.09
CA ILE A 329 -9.04 -9.96 -15.52
C ILE A 329 -8.18 -11.16 -15.87
N SER A 330 -8.64 -12.00 -16.79
CA SER A 330 -7.96 -13.24 -17.15
C SER A 330 -8.15 -13.59 -18.61
N ASN A 331 -7.22 -14.38 -19.18
CA ASN A 331 -7.35 -14.96 -20.50
C ASN A 331 -7.63 -16.46 -20.43
N ALA A 332 -8.07 -17.05 -21.55
CA ALA A 332 -8.44 -18.47 -21.60
C ALA A 332 -7.25 -19.38 -21.25
N ARG A 333 -6.01 -19.00 -21.58
CA ARG A 333 -4.80 -19.79 -21.27
C ARG A 333 -4.63 -19.92 -19.75
N TRP A 334 -4.64 -18.82 -19.02
CA TRP A 334 -4.50 -18.83 -17.57
C TRP A 334 -5.64 -19.61 -16.91
N LEU A 335 -6.89 -19.45 -17.39
CA LEU A 335 -8.04 -20.20 -16.89
C LEU A 335 -7.89 -21.71 -17.10
N VAL A 336 -7.34 -22.16 -18.23
CA VAL A 336 -7.03 -23.58 -18.49
C VAL A 336 -6.00 -24.09 -17.48
N GLU A 337 -4.91 -23.38 -17.30
CA GLU A 337 -3.85 -23.74 -16.34
C GLU A 337 -4.37 -23.77 -14.91
N ARG A 338 -5.21 -22.80 -14.52
CA ARG A 338 -5.74 -22.68 -13.15
C ARG A 338 -6.84 -23.69 -12.82
N THR A 339 -7.72 -24.01 -13.79
CA THR A 339 -8.87 -24.89 -13.56
C THR A 339 -8.61 -26.35 -13.90
N GLY A 340 -7.58 -26.65 -14.70
CA GLY A 340 -7.32 -27.98 -15.25
C GLY A 340 -8.32 -28.41 -16.33
N LEU A 341 -9.22 -27.52 -16.77
CA LEU A 341 -10.21 -27.81 -17.81
C LEU A 341 -9.59 -27.68 -19.20
N THR A 342 -10.18 -28.36 -20.19
CA THR A 342 -9.75 -28.21 -21.58
C THR A 342 -10.08 -26.81 -22.10
N SER A 343 -9.31 -26.32 -23.08
CA SER A 343 -9.53 -25.02 -23.75
C SER A 343 -10.95 -24.88 -24.31
N MET A 344 -11.50 -25.96 -24.89
CA MET A 344 -12.87 -26.00 -25.39
C MET A 344 -13.89 -25.80 -24.25
N THR A 345 -13.68 -26.44 -23.10
CA THR A 345 -14.57 -26.36 -21.94
C THR A 345 -14.54 -24.98 -21.31
N VAL A 346 -13.34 -24.40 -21.15
CA VAL A 346 -13.17 -23.03 -20.64
C VAL A 346 -13.87 -22.01 -21.55
N ASN A 347 -13.68 -22.11 -22.88
CA ASN A 347 -14.34 -21.18 -23.81
C ASN A 347 -15.87 -21.31 -23.77
N LYS A 348 -16.41 -22.54 -23.68
CA LYS A 348 -17.86 -22.74 -23.50
C LYS A 348 -18.37 -22.14 -22.19
N ALA A 349 -17.62 -22.29 -21.10
CA ALA A 349 -17.97 -21.69 -19.82
C ALA A 349 -17.95 -20.17 -19.88
N LEU A 350 -16.93 -19.56 -20.49
CA LEU A 350 -16.84 -18.10 -20.68
C LEU A 350 -18.03 -17.54 -21.49
N VAL A 351 -18.47 -18.23 -22.56
CA VAL A 351 -19.66 -17.84 -23.33
C VAL A 351 -20.91 -17.86 -22.44
N GLN A 352 -21.08 -18.85 -21.58
CA GLN A 352 -22.22 -18.91 -20.66
C GLN A 352 -22.16 -17.85 -19.57
N LEU A 353 -20.98 -17.64 -18.98
CA LEU A 353 -20.78 -16.57 -17.99
C LEU A 353 -21.00 -15.18 -18.59
N GLN A 354 -20.65 -14.98 -19.86
CA GLN A 354 -20.96 -13.76 -20.60
C GLN A 354 -22.48 -13.62 -20.85
N ALA A 355 -23.16 -14.70 -21.22
CA ALA A 355 -24.63 -14.69 -21.38
C ALA A 355 -25.38 -14.38 -20.08
N LEU A 356 -24.81 -14.80 -18.93
CA LEU A 356 -25.30 -14.42 -17.61
C LEU A 356 -24.92 -12.98 -17.20
N GLY A 357 -24.13 -12.26 -17.98
CA GLY A 357 -23.65 -10.91 -17.66
C GLY A 357 -22.56 -10.85 -16.57
N ILE A 358 -21.97 -12.00 -16.18
CA ILE A 358 -20.96 -12.09 -15.13
C ILE A 358 -19.60 -11.61 -15.64
N VAL A 359 -19.25 -11.95 -16.88
CA VAL A 359 -17.98 -11.52 -17.51
C VAL A 359 -18.23 -10.81 -18.83
N GLN A 360 -17.31 -9.91 -19.17
CA GLN A 360 -17.31 -9.25 -20.46
C GLN A 360 -15.94 -9.37 -21.14
N PRO A 361 -15.88 -9.44 -22.50
CA PRO A 361 -14.62 -9.31 -23.20
C PRO A 361 -14.02 -7.94 -22.91
N HIS A 362 -12.77 -7.90 -22.45
CA HIS A 362 -12.07 -6.65 -22.18
C HIS A 362 -11.36 -6.12 -23.43
N THR A 363 -10.91 -7.02 -24.31
CA THR A 363 -10.25 -6.68 -25.57
C THR A 363 -11.14 -6.99 -26.77
N ALA A 364 -11.10 -6.11 -27.78
CA ALA A 364 -11.80 -6.32 -29.06
C ALA A 364 -11.17 -7.41 -29.96
N GLN A 365 -10.02 -7.93 -29.59
CA GLN A 365 -9.27 -8.91 -30.36
C GLN A 365 -10.01 -10.26 -30.47
N LYS A 366 -9.96 -10.89 -31.65
CA LYS A 366 -10.59 -12.22 -31.87
C LYS A 366 -9.75 -13.37 -31.29
N ARG A 367 -8.42 -13.20 -31.15
CA ARG A 367 -7.48 -14.18 -30.56
C ARG A 367 -6.91 -13.63 -29.28
N ASN A 368 -6.59 -14.49 -28.32
CA ASN A 368 -6.08 -14.14 -27.00
C ASN A 368 -6.97 -13.14 -26.23
N ARG A 369 -8.29 -13.33 -26.30
CA ARG A 369 -9.23 -12.45 -25.58
C ARG A 369 -8.99 -12.49 -24.08
N THR A 370 -8.92 -11.32 -23.48
CA THR A 370 -9.05 -11.15 -22.03
C THR A 370 -10.52 -10.93 -21.68
N TYR A 371 -10.91 -11.47 -20.55
CA TYR A 371 -12.24 -11.38 -19.98
C TYR A 371 -12.15 -10.68 -18.63
N ALA A 372 -13.05 -9.75 -18.37
CA ALA A 372 -13.14 -9.01 -17.12
C ALA A 372 -14.41 -9.40 -16.35
N TYR A 373 -14.26 -9.66 -15.08
CA TYR A 373 -15.38 -9.78 -14.13
C TYR A 373 -15.75 -8.36 -13.67
N THR A 374 -16.59 -7.69 -14.47
CA THR A 374 -16.79 -6.23 -14.42
C THR A 374 -17.32 -5.75 -13.09
N ASP A 375 -18.35 -6.40 -12.52
CA ASP A 375 -18.94 -5.98 -11.26
C ASP A 375 -17.97 -6.17 -10.09
N TYR A 376 -17.17 -7.25 -10.11
CA TYR A 376 -16.11 -7.50 -9.13
C TYR A 376 -15.05 -6.41 -9.19
N ILE A 377 -14.59 -6.06 -10.39
CA ILE A 377 -13.61 -4.98 -10.61
C ILE A 377 -14.19 -3.63 -10.20
N ALA A 378 -15.48 -3.36 -10.44
CA ALA A 378 -16.12 -2.12 -10.04
C ALA A 378 -16.11 -1.92 -8.51
N VAL A 379 -16.36 -2.98 -7.72
CA VAL A 379 -16.26 -2.91 -6.26
C VAL A 379 -14.83 -2.62 -5.82
N LEU A 380 -13.84 -3.26 -6.45
CA LEU A 380 -12.42 -3.08 -6.10
C LEU A 380 -11.87 -1.71 -6.50
N ASN A 381 -12.29 -1.18 -7.65
CA ASN A 381 -11.76 0.09 -8.17
C ASN A 381 -12.22 1.33 -7.40
N ARG A 382 -13.19 1.22 -6.51
CA ARG A 382 -13.63 2.38 -5.72
C ARG A 382 -12.45 3.03 -5.00
N GLY A 383 -12.22 4.31 -5.32
CA GLY A 383 -11.12 5.12 -4.79
C GLY A 383 -9.78 4.96 -5.51
N THR A 384 -9.66 4.07 -6.52
CA THR A 384 -8.46 3.96 -7.36
C THR A 384 -8.60 4.71 -8.70
N GLU A 385 -9.70 5.44 -8.87
CA GLU A 385 -9.92 6.25 -10.06
C GLU A 385 -8.82 7.30 -10.20
N LEU A 386 -8.38 7.51 -11.45
CA LEU A 386 -7.48 8.61 -11.77
C LEU A 386 -8.21 9.94 -11.52
N PRO A 387 -7.52 10.98 -11.02
CA PRO A 387 -8.11 12.30 -10.97
C PRO A 387 -8.52 12.71 -12.38
N PRO A 388 -9.62 13.48 -12.55
CA PRO A 388 -9.99 14.00 -13.85
C PRO A 388 -8.80 14.76 -14.45
N PRO A 389 -8.57 14.66 -15.77
CA PRO A 389 -7.50 15.41 -16.42
C PRO A 389 -7.68 16.91 -16.12
N ALA A 390 -6.58 17.57 -15.73
CA ALA A 390 -6.55 18.98 -15.36
C ALA A 390 -6.83 19.89 -16.58
#